data_1f5ada5dcee498723fd61830d2bb9fc3
#
_entry.id   1f5ada5dcee498723fd61830d2bb9fc3
#
_cell.length_a   1.000
_cell.length_b   1.000
_cell.length_c   1.000
_cell.angle_alpha   90.00
_cell.angle_beta   90.00
_cell.angle_gamma   90.00
#
_symmetry.space_group_name_H-M   'P 1'
#
loop_
_entity.id
_entity.type
_entity.pdbx_description
1 polymer ?
#
loop_
_entity_poly.entity_id
_entity_poly.type
_entity_poly.pdbx_seq_one_letter_code
_entity_poly.pdbx_strand_id
1 'polypeptide(L)'
;MLELKNISYSVKDGQTGRVQDILKDVSLTFGDGTISVITGPNGSGKSTLIKILMGFERPTAGQVLFNGEDVTALSVTERARKGFTIAFQQPVRFKGITVKDLLELACGHTLGTDGMCECLSAVGLCARNYIDRAVDGTLSGGELKRIELAMAIAKGGEVFLLDEPEAGIDLWSFEDLVKVFEKLHDKTVIIVSHQQRILETADRIVLFDNDKLITAGRKEEMFSALAGPAPLCWRSVKEN
;
A
#
# COMPACT_ATOMS: atom_id res chain seq x y z
N MET A 1 1.16 -1.10 16.36
CA MET A 1 0.41 0.16 16.11
C MET A 1 1.31 1.14 15.37
N LEU A 2 0.82 1.76 14.29
CA LEU A 2 1.55 2.73 13.48
C LEU A 2 0.83 4.09 13.56
N GLU A 3 1.56 5.16 13.92
CA GLU A 3 0.98 6.50 14.14
C GLU A 3 1.70 7.54 13.29
N LEU A 4 0.94 8.46 12.75
CA LEU A 4 1.40 9.69 12.11
C LEU A 4 1.03 10.86 13.03
N LYS A 5 1.98 11.72 13.36
CA LYS A 5 1.76 12.92 14.17
C LYS A 5 2.18 14.17 13.41
N ASN A 6 1.18 14.96 13.02
CA ASN A 6 1.34 16.27 12.36
C ASN A 6 2.24 16.21 11.11
N ILE A 7 2.10 15.14 10.30
CA ILE A 7 2.90 14.94 9.09
C ILE A 7 2.58 16.01 8.07
N SER A 8 3.61 16.75 7.68
CA SER A 8 3.57 17.65 6.53
C SER A 8 4.68 17.30 5.55
N TYR A 9 4.42 17.45 4.26
CA TYR A 9 5.38 17.20 3.21
C TYR A 9 5.20 18.18 2.07
N SER A 10 6.29 18.87 1.70
CA SER A 10 6.30 19.87 0.64
C SER A 10 7.44 19.59 -0.33
N VAL A 11 7.19 19.80 -1.61
CA VAL A 11 8.19 19.66 -2.68
C VAL A 11 8.47 21.03 -3.28
N LYS A 12 9.75 21.33 -3.50
CA LYS A 12 10.18 22.52 -4.21
C LYS A 12 10.35 22.21 -5.69
N ASP A 13 9.59 22.88 -6.54
CA ASP A 13 9.76 22.81 -7.99
C ASP A 13 11.14 23.37 -8.37
N GLY A 14 11.96 22.53 -9.01
CA GLY A 14 13.34 22.86 -9.38
C GLY A 14 13.44 23.95 -10.47
N GLN A 15 12.39 24.18 -11.27
CA GLN A 15 12.39 25.16 -12.34
C GLN A 15 11.81 26.50 -11.89
N THR A 16 10.72 26.48 -11.15
CA THR A 16 9.99 27.69 -10.74
C THR A 16 10.37 28.15 -9.33
N GLY A 17 11.02 27.32 -8.53
CA GLY A 17 11.32 27.58 -7.12
C GLY A 17 10.09 27.59 -6.21
N ARG A 18 8.90 27.32 -6.75
CA ARG A 18 7.66 27.30 -5.95
C ARG A 18 7.63 26.08 -5.04
N VAL A 19 7.18 26.29 -3.81
CA VAL A 19 6.92 25.21 -2.86
C VAL A 19 5.47 24.77 -3.03
N GLN A 20 5.27 23.47 -3.26
CA GLN A 20 3.96 22.85 -3.32
C GLN A 20 3.82 21.93 -2.11
N ASP A 21 2.81 22.18 -1.30
CA ASP A 21 2.45 21.29 -0.21
C ASP A 21 1.69 20.08 -0.77
N ILE A 22 2.16 18.89 -0.40
CA ILE A 22 1.58 17.61 -0.80
C ILE A 22 0.76 16.99 0.35
N LEU A 23 1.23 17.20 1.59
CA LEU A 23 0.52 16.80 2.81
C LEU A 23 0.62 17.93 3.83
N LYS A 24 -0.49 18.20 4.53
CA LYS A 24 -0.57 19.24 5.56
C LYS A 24 -1.17 18.70 6.85
N ASP A 25 -0.34 18.69 7.89
CA ASP A 25 -0.74 18.40 9.27
C ASP A 25 -1.57 17.12 9.42
N VAL A 26 -1.13 16.04 8.77
CA VAL A 26 -1.83 14.75 8.78
C VAL A 26 -1.49 14.01 10.08
N SER A 27 -2.50 13.76 10.89
CA SER A 27 -2.41 12.92 12.10
C SER A 27 -3.38 11.76 11.96
N LEU A 28 -2.85 10.53 12.06
CA LEU A 28 -3.62 9.32 11.79
C LEU A 28 -2.99 8.13 12.51
N THR A 29 -3.82 7.22 13.02
CA THR A 29 -3.37 5.98 13.66
C THR A 29 -3.90 4.79 12.90
N PHE A 30 -3.03 3.81 12.63
CA PHE A 30 -3.38 2.50 12.08
C PHE A 30 -3.22 1.46 13.18
N GLY A 31 -4.30 0.75 13.46
CA GLY A 31 -4.34 -0.30 14.49
C GLY A 31 -3.59 -1.56 14.06
N ASP A 32 -3.15 -2.34 15.05
CA ASP A 32 -2.65 -3.69 14.78
C ASP A 32 -3.83 -4.59 14.37
N GLY A 33 -3.58 -5.54 13.48
CA GLY A 33 -4.60 -6.46 13.01
C GLY A 33 -5.77 -5.77 12.31
N THR A 34 -5.52 -4.65 11.61
CA THR A 34 -6.58 -3.91 10.90
C THR A 34 -6.20 -3.65 9.46
N ILE A 35 -7.19 -3.75 8.58
CA ILE A 35 -7.10 -3.34 7.18
C ILE A 35 -7.64 -1.91 7.07
N SER A 36 -6.77 -0.97 6.77
CA SER A 36 -7.13 0.43 6.52
C SER A 36 -7.01 0.75 5.03
N VAL A 37 -8.08 1.23 4.42
CA VAL A 37 -8.05 1.64 3.02
C VAL A 37 -8.05 3.17 2.92
N ILE A 38 -7.04 3.70 2.24
CA ILE A 38 -6.90 5.13 1.96
C ILE A 38 -7.46 5.39 0.57
N THR A 39 -8.44 6.28 0.48
CA THR A 39 -9.06 6.68 -0.78
C THR A 39 -9.15 8.20 -0.90
N GLY A 40 -9.52 8.69 -2.09
CA GLY A 40 -9.62 10.12 -2.38
C GLY A 40 -9.12 10.46 -3.78
N PRO A 41 -9.27 11.69 -4.28
CA PRO A 41 -8.90 12.10 -5.63
C PRO A 41 -7.44 11.82 -5.98
N ASN A 42 -7.15 11.68 -7.28
CA ASN A 42 -5.77 11.60 -7.76
C ASN A 42 -5.02 12.89 -7.42
N GLY A 43 -3.77 12.75 -6.99
CA GLY A 43 -2.94 13.90 -6.56
C GLY A 43 -3.18 14.38 -5.13
N SER A 44 -4.04 13.74 -4.33
CA SER A 44 -4.29 14.13 -2.93
C SER A 44 -3.20 13.69 -1.93
N GLY A 45 -2.07 13.15 -2.39
CA GLY A 45 -0.95 12.79 -1.52
C GLY A 45 -0.93 11.34 -1.00
N LYS A 46 -1.87 10.48 -1.39
CA LYS A 46 -1.97 9.09 -0.88
C LYS A 46 -0.70 8.26 -1.08
N SER A 47 -0.19 8.19 -2.31
CA SER A 47 1.06 7.47 -2.61
C SER A 47 2.27 8.13 -1.95
N THR A 48 2.25 9.45 -1.76
CA THR A 48 3.28 10.17 -1.00
C THR A 48 3.26 9.73 0.46
N LEU A 49 2.08 9.56 1.05
CA LEU A 49 1.95 9.05 2.41
C LEU A 49 2.54 7.64 2.54
N ILE A 50 2.25 6.74 1.59
CA ILE A 50 2.87 5.39 1.55
C ILE A 50 4.39 5.48 1.47
N LYS A 51 4.94 6.38 0.64
CA LYS A 51 6.39 6.60 0.52
C LYS A 51 7.00 7.12 1.84
N ILE A 52 6.32 8.01 2.54
CA ILE A 52 6.75 8.51 3.86
C ILE A 52 6.72 7.37 4.88
N LEU A 53 5.65 6.57 4.91
CA LEU A 53 5.54 5.41 5.81
C LEU A 53 6.63 4.38 5.58
N MET A 54 7.06 4.15 4.33
CA MET A 54 8.16 3.23 4.03
C MET A 54 9.55 3.87 4.20
N GLY A 55 9.66 5.20 4.25
CA GLY A 55 10.93 5.93 4.39
C GLY A 55 11.62 6.26 3.08
N PHE A 56 10.92 6.22 1.94
CA PHE A 56 11.42 6.74 0.66
C PHE A 56 11.46 8.27 0.66
N GLU A 57 10.46 8.88 1.32
CA GLU A 57 10.38 10.32 1.49
C GLU A 57 10.44 10.66 2.97
N ARG A 58 11.10 11.77 3.29
CA ARG A 58 11.12 12.30 4.66
C ARG A 58 10.10 13.43 4.78
N PRO A 59 9.22 13.40 5.77
CA PRO A 59 8.30 14.50 6.00
C PRO A 59 9.07 15.79 6.31
N THR A 60 8.54 16.94 5.89
CA THR A 60 9.10 18.25 6.21
C THR A 60 8.82 18.65 7.66
N ALA A 61 7.78 18.09 8.26
CA ALA A 61 7.44 18.21 9.67
C ALA A 61 6.64 17.00 10.15
N GLY A 62 6.59 16.81 11.47
CA GLY A 62 5.88 15.71 12.10
C GLY A 62 6.72 14.45 12.31
N GLN A 63 6.07 13.41 12.82
CA GLN A 63 6.74 12.16 13.21
C GLN A 63 5.93 10.94 12.78
N VAL A 64 6.65 9.87 12.40
CA VAL A 64 6.11 8.53 12.20
C VAL A 64 6.53 7.67 13.38
N LEU A 65 5.57 7.13 14.11
CA LEU A 65 5.83 6.25 15.25
C LEU A 65 5.36 4.83 14.95
N PHE A 66 6.22 3.86 15.22
CA PHE A 66 5.89 2.44 15.14
C PHE A 66 6.07 1.79 16.50
N ASN A 67 5.00 1.27 17.08
CA ASN A 67 4.96 0.73 18.44
C ASN A 67 5.53 1.70 19.50
N GLY A 68 5.23 3.02 19.31
CA GLY A 68 5.70 4.08 20.19
C GLY A 68 7.14 4.57 19.92
N GLU A 69 7.90 3.89 19.06
CA GLU A 69 9.25 4.28 18.67
C GLU A 69 9.20 5.23 17.45
N ASP A 70 9.96 6.31 17.50
CA ASP A 70 10.10 7.23 16.37
C ASP A 70 10.96 6.61 15.27
N VAL A 71 10.32 6.31 14.15
CA VAL A 71 10.96 5.73 12.97
C VAL A 71 11.13 6.75 11.83
N THR A 72 10.87 8.03 12.07
CA THR A 72 10.84 9.09 11.06
C THR A 72 12.16 9.19 10.29
N ALA A 73 13.29 9.11 10.99
CA ALA A 73 14.62 9.22 10.39
C ALA A 73 15.17 7.92 9.82
N LEU A 74 14.52 6.76 10.08
CA LEU A 74 15.00 5.46 9.63
C LEU A 74 14.92 5.34 8.11
N SER A 75 15.94 4.73 7.53
CA SER A 75 15.99 4.38 6.11
C SER A 75 14.98 3.27 5.76
N VAL A 76 14.71 3.13 4.46
CA VAL A 76 13.88 2.04 3.91
C VAL A 76 14.34 0.66 4.41
N THR A 77 15.67 0.42 4.43
CA THR A 77 16.25 -0.85 4.87
C THR A 77 16.00 -1.11 6.37
N GLU A 78 16.14 -0.09 7.21
CA GLU A 78 15.88 -0.20 8.64
C GLU A 78 14.41 -0.46 8.94
N ARG A 79 13.51 0.24 8.24
CA ARG A 79 12.06 -0.02 8.34
C ARG A 79 11.69 -1.40 7.83
N ALA A 80 12.29 -1.86 6.72
CA ALA A 80 12.09 -3.21 6.21
C ALA A 80 12.52 -4.29 7.23
N ARG A 81 13.62 -4.06 7.98
CA ARG A 81 14.06 -4.94 9.06
C ARG A 81 13.14 -4.90 10.29
N LYS A 82 12.43 -3.79 10.50
CA LYS A 82 11.39 -3.66 11.54
C LYS A 82 10.05 -4.28 11.13
N GLY A 83 9.97 -4.91 9.96
CA GLY A 83 8.77 -5.60 9.50
C GLY A 83 7.86 -4.77 8.58
N PHE A 84 8.35 -3.68 8.01
CA PHE A 84 7.60 -2.98 6.95
C PHE A 84 7.79 -3.67 5.61
N THR A 85 6.71 -3.83 4.87
CA THR A 85 6.69 -4.42 3.53
C THR A 85 5.86 -3.54 2.62
N ILE A 86 6.29 -3.38 1.37
CA ILE A 86 5.62 -2.53 0.39
C ILE A 86 5.38 -3.28 -0.92
N ALA A 87 4.22 -3.05 -1.55
CA ALA A 87 3.96 -3.32 -2.95
C ALA A 87 3.64 -1.99 -3.65
N PHE A 88 4.35 -1.71 -4.73
CA PHE A 88 4.25 -0.44 -5.45
C PHE A 88 3.07 -0.43 -6.43
N GLN A 89 2.61 0.75 -6.83
CA GLN A 89 1.61 0.91 -7.88
C GLN A 89 2.08 0.29 -9.21
N GLN A 90 3.34 0.52 -9.58
CA GLN A 90 3.97 -0.09 -10.74
C GLN A 90 5.00 -1.14 -10.30
N PRO A 91 4.81 -2.41 -10.66
CA PRO A 91 5.75 -3.46 -10.29
C PRO A 91 7.10 -3.28 -11.00
N VAL A 92 8.18 -3.57 -10.27
CA VAL A 92 9.54 -3.47 -10.80
C VAL A 92 9.88 -4.71 -11.63
N ARG A 93 10.56 -4.50 -12.77
CA ARG A 93 11.09 -5.58 -13.62
C ARG A 93 12.57 -5.78 -13.34
N PHE A 94 12.99 -7.03 -13.28
CA PHE A 94 14.36 -7.41 -13.02
C PHE A 94 14.91 -8.24 -14.18
N LYS A 95 16.08 -7.89 -14.70
CA LYS A 95 16.74 -8.68 -15.74
C LYS A 95 17.58 -9.80 -15.13
N GLY A 96 17.44 -11.02 -15.64
CA GLY A 96 18.28 -12.15 -15.24
C GLY A 96 17.92 -12.78 -13.89
N ILE A 97 16.74 -12.50 -13.37
CA ILE A 97 16.23 -13.05 -12.11
C ILE A 97 14.93 -13.78 -12.41
N THR A 98 14.76 -14.97 -11.85
CA THR A 98 13.52 -15.76 -11.95
C THR A 98 12.54 -15.39 -10.83
N VAL A 99 11.29 -15.83 -10.97
CA VAL A 99 10.27 -15.69 -9.91
C VAL A 99 10.73 -16.41 -8.64
N LYS A 100 11.35 -17.59 -8.78
CA LYS A 100 11.96 -18.33 -7.66
C LYS A 100 12.98 -17.47 -6.93
N ASP A 101 13.96 -16.92 -7.66
CA ASP A 101 15.02 -16.11 -7.08
C ASP A 101 14.46 -14.91 -6.30
N LEU A 102 13.41 -14.25 -6.85
CA LEU A 102 12.76 -13.14 -6.16
C LEU A 102 12.06 -13.54 -4.86
N LEU A 103 11.35 -14.68 -4.87
CA LEU A 103 10.68 -15.16 -3.67
C LEU A 103 11.70 -15.54 -2.59
N GLU A 104 12.79 -16.22 -2.96
CA GLU A 104 13.87 -16.58 -2.02
C GLU A 104 14.60 -15.34 -1.48
N LEU A 105 14.84 -14.32 -2.32
CA LEU A 105 15.38 -13.03 -1.88
C LEU A 105 14.44 -12.32 -0.90
N ALA A 106 13.13 -12.37 -1.15
CA ALA A 106 12.14 -11.72 -0.31
C ALA A 106 12.06 -12.35 1.09
N CYS A 107 12.05 -13.68 1.17
CA CYS A 107 11.99 -14.39 2.46
C CYS A 107 13.36 -14.52 3.15
N GLY A 108 14.46 -14.32 2.42
CA GLY A 108 15.83 -14.40 2.97
C GLY A 108 16.36 -15.81 3.17
N HIS A 109 15.68 -16.83 2.65
CA HIS A 109 16.10 -18.23 2.69
C HIS A 109 15.57 -18.99 1.46
N THR A 110 16.14 -20.16 1.21
CA THR A 110 15.68 -21.05 0.12
C THR A 110 14.28 -21.59 0.45
N LEU A 111 13.37 -21.45 -0.51
CA LEU A 111 12.03 -21.99 -0.43
C LEU A 111 11.98 -23.35 -1.14
N GLY A 112 11.47 -24.37 -0.43
CA GLY A 112 11.11 -25.65 -1.07
C GLY A 112 9.91 -25.50 -2.00
N THR A 113 9.62 -26.56 -2.78
CA THR A 113 8.50 -26.58 -3.72
C THR A 113 7.16 -26.20 -3.05
N ASP A 114 6.93 -26.69 -1.83
CA ASP A 114 5.69 -26.41 -1.10
C ASP A 114 5.56 -24.93 -0.72
N GLY A 115 6.62 -24.30 -0.23
CA GLY A 115 6.63 -22.87 0.09
C GLY A 115 6.45 -21.99 -1.14
N MET A 116 7.04 -22.37 -2.30
CA MET A 116 6.81 -21.70 -3.57
C MET A 116 5.34 -21.82 -4.02
N CYS A 117 4.76 -23.03 -3.87
CA CYS A 117 3.36 -23.25 -4.18
C CYS A 117 2.45 -22.42 -3.26
N GLU A 118 2.75 -22.36 -1.98
CA GLU A 118 1.97 -21.57 -1.01
C GLU A 118 1.96 -20.08 -1.37
N CYS A 119 3.15 -19.48 -1.60
CA CYS A 119 3.27 -18.07 -1.95
C CYS A 119 2.55 -17.72 -3.26
N LEU A 120 2.74 -18.53 -4.31
CA LEU A 120 2.17 -18.24 -5.63
C LEU A 120 0.67 -18.56 -5.70
N SER A 121 0.22 -19.66 -5.08
CA SER A 121 -1.21 -19.97 -5.04
C SER A 121 -2.02 -18.96 -4.24
N ALA A 122 -1.40 -18.31 -3.23
CA ALA A 122 -2.05 -17.25 -2.48
C ALA A 122 -2.49 -16.08 -3.38
N VAL A 123 -1.77 -15.85 -4.48
CA VAL A 123 -2.06 -14.79 -5.45
C VAL A 123 -2.64 -15.33 -6.77
N GLY A 124 -3.17 -16.54 -6.78
CA GLY A 124 -3.80 -17.16 -7.95
C GLY A 124 -2.82 -17.56 -9.06
N LEU A 125 -1.55 -17.80 -8.75
CA LEU A 125 -0.54 -18.27 -9.70
C LEU A 125 -0.14 -19.72 -9.42
N CYS A 126 -0.01 -20.53 -10.49
CA CYS A 126 0.47 -21.91 -10.37
C CYS A 126 2.02 -21.92 -10.36
N ALA A 127 2.63 -22.39 -9.27
CA ALA A 127 4.08 -22.45 -9.14
C ALA A 127 4.76 -23.14 -10.32
N ARG A 128 4.23 -24.29 -10.78
CA ARG A 128 4.78 -25.05 -11.91
C ARG A 128 4.98 -24.23 -13.19
N ASN A 129 4.13 -23.20 -13.38
CA ASN A 129 4.13 -22.39 -14.58
C ASN A 129 4.98 -21.13 -14.47
N TYR A 130 5.35 -20.74 -13.24
CA TYR A 130 5.95 -19.41 -12.98
C TYR A 130 7.32 -19.44 -12.34
N ILE A 131 7.66 -20.45 -11.53
CA ILE A 131 8.90 -20.42 -10.72
C ILE A 131 10.17 -20.19 -11.52
N ASP A 132 10.26 -20.80 -12.72
CA ASP A 132 11.45 -20.72 -13.59
C ASP A 132 11.36 -19.57 -14.62
N ARG A 133 10.25 -18.83 -14.65
CA ARG A 133 10.09 -17.70 -15.56
C ARG A 133 10.95 -16.52 -15.13
N ALA A 134 11.60 -15.89 -16.10
CA ALA A 134 12.30 -14.62 -15.88
C ALA A 134 11.29 -13.48 -15.59
N VAL A 135 11.65 -12.61 -14.66
CA VAL A 135 10.84 -11.42 -14.32
C VAL A 135 11.17 -10.27 -15.26
N ASP A 136 10.85 -10.46 -16.50
CA ASP A 136 11.15 -9.54 -17.60
C ASP A 136 9.90 -9.07 -18.37
N GLY A 137 10.09 -8.65 -19.62
CA GLY A 137 9.01 -8.16 -20.47
C GLY A 137 8.02 -9.22 -20.96
N THR A 138 8.25 -10.50 -20.70
CA THR A 138 7.35 -11.61 -21.11
C THR A 138 6.18 -11.82 -20.16
N LEU A 139 6.28 -11.29 -18.93
CA LEU A 139 5.20 -11.28 -17.96
C LEU A 139 4.26 -10.09 -18.21
N SER A 140 2.96 -10.34 -18.16
CA SER A 140 1.96 -9.28 -18.20
C SER A 140 2.02 -8.40 -16.94
N GLY A 141 1.45 -7.20 -17.01
CA GLY A 141 1.39 -6.32 -15.84
C GLY A 141 0.68 -6.94 -14.63
N GLY A 142 -0.42 -7.66 -14.88
CA GLY A 142 -1.16 -8.34 -13.82
C GLY A 142 -0.41 -9.55 -13.22
N GLU A 143 0.35 -10.30 -14.03
CA GLU A 143 1.23 -11.37 -13.51
C GLU A 143 2.34 -10.81 -12.64
N LEU A 144 3.01 -9.73 -13.09
CA LEU A 144 4.04 -9.05 -12.31
C LEU A 144 3.49 -8.52 -10.98
N LYS A 145 2.29 -7.93 -11.00
CA LYS A 145 1.66 -7.43 -9.79
C LYS A 145 1.36 -8.53 -8.78
N ARG A 146 0.87 -9.66 -9.25
CA ARG A 146 0.64 -10.84 -8.40
C ARG A 146 1.93 -11.43 -7.85
N ILE A 147 3.02 -11.46 -8.64
CA ILE A 147 4.35 -11.88 -8.17
C ILE A 147 4.87 -10.92 -7.09
N GLU A 148 4.71 -9.60 -7.27
CA GLU A 148 5.08 -8.61 -6.26
C GLU A 148 4.33 -8.82 -4.94
N LEU A 149 3.03 -9.11 -5.00
CA LEU A 149 2.24 -9.46 -3.81
C LEU A 149 2.71 -10.79 -3.18
N ALA A 150 3.03 -11.80 -3.99
CA ALA A 150 3.60 -13.05 -3.48
C ALA A 150 4.93 -12.82 -2.76
N MET A 151 5.79 -11.93 -3.28
CA MET A 151 7.03 -11.52 -2.61
C MET A 151 6.74 -10.82 -1.27
N ALA A 152 5.74 -9.94 -1.22
CA ALA A 152 5.34 -9.26 0.01
C ALA A 152 4.88 -10.27 1.08
N ILE A 153 4.09 -11.28 0.67
CA ILE A 153 3.65 -12.38 1.54
C ILE A 153 4.84 -13.23 2.00
N ALA A 154 5.72 -13.63 1.07
CA ALA A 154 6.90 -14.45 1.35
C ALA A 154 7.85 -13.75 2.34
N LYS A 155 8.07 -12.45 2.17
CA LYS A 155 8.86 -11.64 3.11
C LYS A 155 8.21 -11.61 4.49
N GLY A 156 6.88 -11.59 4.54
CA GLY A 156 6.15 -11.37 5.79
C GLY A 156 6.36 -9.96 6.33
N GLY A 157 5.99 -9.77 7.59
CA GLY A 157 6.15 -8.48 8.28
C GLY A 157 4.97 -8.16 9.18
N GLU A 158 5.05 -7.01 9.84
CA GLU A 158 4.01 -6.49 10.73
C GLU A 158 3.15 -5.41 10.06
N VAL A 159 3.73 -4.70 9.07
CA VAL A 159 3.08 -3.59 8.36
C VAL A 159 3.19 -3.83 6.86
N PHE A 160 2.04 -3.89 6.19
CA PHE A 160 1.93 -4.02 4.74
C PHE A 160 1.40 -2.72 4.15
N LEU A 161 2.19 -2.13 3.26
CA LEU A 161 1.89 -0.90 2.54
C LEU A 161 1.62 -1.25 1.07
N LEU A 162 0.38 -1.16 0.63
CA LEU A 162 -0.04 -1.60 -0.70
C LEU A 162 -0.59 -0.40 -1.48
N ASP A 163 0.13 0.02 -2.52
CA ASP A 163 -0.26 1.17 -3.35
C ASP A 163 -0.91 0.66 -4.65
N GLU A 164 -2.22 0.80 -4.76
CA GLU A 164 -3.07 0.31 -5.85
C GLU A 164 -2.74 -1.15 -6.24
N PRO A 165 -2.85 -2.11 -5.29
CA PRO A 165 -2.46 -3.49 -5.53
C PRO A 165 -3.27 -4.18 -6.63
N GLU A 166 -4.42 -3.64 -6.97
CA GLU A 166 -5.32 -4.10 -8.03
C GLU A 166 -4.95 -3.60 -9.43
N ALA A 167 -4.01 -2.66 -9.56
CA ALA A 167 -3.67 -2.06 -10.84
C ALA A 167 -3.18 -3.09 -11.85
N GLY A 168 -3.90 -3.20 -12.99
CA GLY A 168 -3.57 -4.16 -14.04
C GLY A 168 -3.99 -5.61 -13.77
N ILE A 169 -4.70 -5.89 -12.68
CA ILE A 169 -5.29 -7.19 -12.39
C ILE A 169 -6.66 -7.30 -13.07
N ASP A 170 -6.89 -8.42 -13.76
CA ASP A 170 -8.18 -8.70 -14.38
C ASP A 170 -9.26 -9.04 -13.35
N LEU A 171 -10.53 -8.92 -13.78
CA LEU A 171 -11.68 -9.10 -12.89
C LEU A 171 -11.73 -10.50 -12.24
N TRP A 172 -11.28 -11.54 -12.93
CA TRP A 172 -11.30 -12.92 -12.42
C TRP A 172 -10.26 -13.15 -11.33
N SER A 173 -9.09 -12.53 -11.48
CA SER A 173 -8.00 -12.61 -10.50
C SER A 173 -8.19 -11.68 -9.30
N PHE A 174 -9.18 -10.78 -9.36
CA PHE A 174 -9.47 -9.83 -8.28
C PHE A 174 -9.95 -10.51 -7.00
N GLU A 175 -10.72 -11.61 -7.12
CA GLU A 175 -11.19 -12.36 -5.94
C GLU A 175 -10.04 -13.02 -5.18
N ASP A 176 -9.01 -13.46 -5.90
CA ASP A 176 -7.81 -14.02 -5.25
C ASP A 176 -7.03 -12.92 -4.52
N LEU A 177 -7.00 -11.70 -5.06
CA LEU A 177 -6.42 -10.55 -4.36
C LEU A 177 -7.14 -10.24 -3.04
N VAL A 178 -8.47 -10.26 -3.02
CA VAL A 178 -9.25 -10.05 -1.79
C VAL A 178 -8.92 -11.11 -0.74
N LYS A 179 -8.82 -12.39 -1.14
CA LYS A 179 -8.40 -13.48 -0.25
C LYS A 179 -7.01 -13.29 0.34
N VAL A 180 -6.10 -12.62 -0.40
CA VAL A 180 -4.77 -12.24 0.15
C VAL A 180 -4.94 -11.30 1.33
N PHE A 181 -5.80 -10.29 1.21
CA PHE A 181 -6.02 -9.33 2.30
C PHE A 181 -6.64 -10.00 3.53
N GLU A 182 -7.58 -10.93 3.32
CA GLU A 182 -8.17 -11.71 4.41
C GLU A 182 -7.14 -12.54 5.18
N LYS A 183 -6.10 -13.05 4.50
CA LYS A 183 -5.00 -13.77 5.15
C LYS A 183 -4.06 -12.86 5.96
N LEU A 184 -4.07 -11.57 5.71
CA LEU A 184 -3.25 -10.58 6.41
C LEU A 184 -4.00 -9.90 7.57
N HIS A 185 -5.15 -10.41 7.99
CA HIS A 185 -6.03 -9.79 9.01
C HIS A 185 -5.39 -9.66 10.41
N ASP A 186 -4.30 -10.38 10.69
CA ASP A 186 -3.51 -10.26 11.93
C ASP A 186 -2.40 -9.20 11.84
N LYS A 187 -2.24 -8.56 10.68
CA LYS A 187 -1.21 -7.55 10.38
C LYS A 187 -1.81 -6.16 10.26
N THR A 188 -0.98 -5.14 10.36
CA THR A 188 -1.36 -3.77 10.02
C THR A 188 -1.28 -3.62 8.50
N VAL A 189 -2.43 -3.57 7.82
CA VAL A 189 -2.49 -3.48 6.36
C VAL A 189 -3.02 -2.09 5.97
N ILE A 190 -2.26 -1.38 5.15
CA ILE A 190 -2.61 -0.07 4.62
C ILE A 190 -2.65 -0.15 3.11
N ILE A 191 -3.82 0.02 2.53
CA ILE A 191 -4.08 -0.09 1.10
C ILE A 191 -4.49 1.28 0.57
N VAL A 192 -3.83 1.76 -0.48
CA VAL A 192 -4.35 2.87 -1.29
C VAL A 192 -5.16 2.25 -2.42
N SER A 193 -6.46 2.55 -2.48
CA SER A 193 -7.33 2.05 -3.55
C SER A 193 -8.56 2.94 -3.76
N HIS A 194 -9.11 2.86 -4.97
CA HIS A 194 -10.38 3.47 -5.37
C HIS A 194 -11.46 2.40 -5.66
N GLN A 195 -11.11 1.13 -5.61
CA GLN A 195 -12.00 0.03 -5.95
C GLN A 195 -12.97 -0.25 -4.81
N GLN A 196 -14.27 -0.22 -5.11
CA GLN A 196 -15.32 -0.45 -4.12
C GLN A 196 -15.14 -1.79 -3.39
N ARG A 197 -14.79 -2.86 -4.12
CA ARG A 197 -14.58 -4.19 -3.54
C ARG A 197 -13.45 -4.21 -2.51
N ILE A 198 -12.39 -3.40 -2.69
CA ILE A 198 -11.31 -3.27 -1.70
C ILE A 198 -11.79 -2.45 -0.50
N LEU A 199 -12.54 -1.37 -0.75
CA LEU A 199 -13.17 -0.60 0.34
C LEU A 199 -14.08 -1.48 1.21
N GLU A 200 -14.76 -2.46 0.62
CA GLU A 200 -15.62 -3.41 1.33
C GLU A 200 -14.85 -4.39 2.25
N THR A 201 -13.56 -4.64 1.98
CA THR A 201 -12.70 -5.47 2.86
C THR A 201 -12.11 -4.69 4.04
N ALA A 202 -12.22 -3.36 4.03
CA ALA A 202 -11.62 -2.51 5.05
C ALA A 202 -12.33 -2.63 6.41
N ASP A 203 -11.57 -2.60 7.49
CA ASP A 203 -12.07 -2.31 8.83
C ASP A 203 -12.24 -0.80 9.00
N ARG A 204 -11.37 -0.03 8.36
CA ARG A 204 -11.33 1.42 8.43
C ARG A 204 -11.08 2.05 7.07
N ILE A 205 -11.82 3.10 6.74
CA ILE A 205 -11.61 3.89 5.54
C ILE A 205 -11.05 5.26 5.92
N VAL A 206 -10.02 5.68 5.20
CA VAL A 206 -9.33 6.96 5.36
C VAL A 206 -9.52 7.77 4.09
N LEU A 207 -10.12 8.95 4.21
CA LEU A 207 -10.45 9.81 3.09
C LEU A 207 -9.49 11.00 3.02
N PHE A 208 -8.80 11.13 1.91
CA PHE A 208 -7.95 12.27 1.58
C PHE A 208 -8.58 13.15 0.51
N ASP A 209 -8.47 14.46 0.67
CA ASP A 209 -8.79 15.45 -0.37
C ASP A 209 -7.85 16.65 -0.26
N ASN A 210 -7.32 17.08 -1.42
CA ASN A 210 -6.50 18.29 -1.54
C ASN A 210 -5.47 18.46 -0.40
N ASP A 211 -4.49 17.53 -0.33
CA ASP A 211 -3.37 17.57 0.62
C ASP A 211 -3.71 17.33 2.11
N LYS A 212 -4.97 17.05 2.45
CA LYS A 212 -5.44 16.89 3.82
C LYS A 212 -6.15 15.57 4.06
N LEU A 213 -6.06 15.10 5.29
CA LEU A 213 -6.96 14.10 5.83
C LEU A 213 -8.33 14.74 6.06
N ILE A 214 -9.37 14.25 5.35
CA ILE A 214 -10.73 14.77 5.54
C ILE A 214 -11.41 14.05 6.70
N THR A 215 -11.39 12.72 6.66
CA THR A 215 -12.01 11.90 7.70
C THR A 215 -11.42 10.50 7.69
N ALA A 216 -11.52 9.82 8.83
CA ALA A 216 -11.18 8.42 8.97
C ALA A 216 -12.15 7.79 9.97
N GLY A 217 -12.80 6.70 9.58
CA GLY A 217 -13.81 6.04 10.39
C GLY A 217 -13.95 4.57 10.06
N ARG A 218 -14.82 3.90 10.80
CA ARG A 218 -15.20 2.51 10.49
C ARG A 218 -15.90 2.46 9.13
N LYS A 219 -15.75 1.36 8.44
CA LYS A 219 -16.32 1.13 7.11
C LYS A 219 -17.81 1.48 7.05
N GLU A 220 -18.60 1.04 8.02
CA GLU A 220 -20.06 1.23 8.07
C GLU A 220 -20.45 2.72 8.13
N GLU A 221 -19.71 3.51 8.92
CA GLU A 221 -19.92 4.95 9.08
C GLU A 221 -19.57 5.68 7.78
N MET A 222 -18.47 5.29 7.15
CA MET A 222 -17.97 5.90 5.92
C MET A 222 -18.85 5.57 4.71
N PHE A 223 -19.31 4.32 4.55
CA PHE A 223 -20.24 3.97 3.49
C PHE A 223 -21.58 4.67 3.63
N SER A 224 -22.09 4.84 4.85
CA SER A 224 -23.31 5.63 5.09
C SER A 224 -23.12 7.09 4.67
N ALA A 225 -21.94 7.67 4.91
CA ALA A 225 -21.61 9.03 4.49
C ALA A 225 -21.40 9.14 2.97
N LEU A 226 -20.87 8.09 2.32
CA LEU A 226 -20.63 8.04 0.87
C LEU A 226 -21.90 7.65 0.07
N ALA A 227 -22.82 6.88 0.65
CA ALA A 227 -24.08 6.44 0.01
C ALA A 227 -25.23 7.44 0.15
N GLY A 228 -25.08 8.51 0.95
CA GLY A 228 -25.98 9.66 0.90
C GLY A 228 -26.08 10.18 -0.54
N PRO A 229 -27.15 10.94 -0.93
CA PRO A 229 -27.23 11.57 -2.23
C PRO A 229 -25.92 12.29 -2.40
N ALA A 230 -25.13 11.83 -3.41
CA ALA A 230 -23.75 12.24 -3.59
C ALA A 230 -23.64 13.69 -3.15
N PRO A 231 -22.84 14.03 -2.12
CA PRO A 231 -22.65 15.42 -1.85
C PRO A 231 -22.11 15.94 -3.18
N LEU A 232 -22.94 16.70 -3.86
CA LEU A 232 -22.68 17.35 -5.15
C LEU A 232 -21.41 18.18 -5.07
N CYS A 233 -20.57 17.94 -4.08
CA CYS A 233 -19.47 18.79 -3.79
C CYS A 233 -18.36 18.15 -2.98
N TRP A 234 -17.62 17.32 -3.58
CA TRP A 234 -16.17 17.50 -3.46
C TRP A 234 -15.74 18.94 -3.85
N ARG A 235 -16.60 19.68 -4.56
CA ARG A 235 -16.34 21.05 -5.02
C ARG A 235 -17.02 22.15 -4.20
N SER A 236 -17.99 21.89 -3.36
CA SER A 236 -18.75 22.93 -2.66
C SER A 236 -18.39 23.19 -1.20
N VAL A 237 -17.36 22.51 -0.66
CA VAL A 237 -16.76 22.97 0.62
C VAL A 237 -15.77 24.13 0.39
N LYS A 238 -15.70 24.69 -0.80
CA LYS A 238 -14.81 25.81 -1.14
C LYS A 238 -15.38 27.21 -0.91
N GLU A 239 -16.60 27.35 -0.42
CA GLU A 239 -17.17 28.68 -0.17
C GLU A 239 -17.97 28.69 1.14
N ASN A 240 -17.25 28.89 2.26
CA ASN A 240 -17.64 29.76 3.37
C ASN A 240 -16.45 29.96 4.32
#